data_d2f6536eb3ae4f8cc6d03f1de9780ae9
#
_entry.id   d2f6536eb3ae4f8cc6d03f1de9780ae9
#
_cell.length_a   1.000
_cell.length_b   1.000
_cell.length_c   1.000
_cell.angle_alpha   90.00
_cell.angle_beta   90.00
_cell.angle_gamma   90.00
#
_symmetry.space_group_name_H-M   'P 1'
#
loop_
_entity.id
_entity.type
_entity.pdbx_description
1 polymer ?
#
loop_
_entity_poly.entity_id
_entity_poly.type
_entity_poly.pdbx_seq_one_letter_code
_entity_poly.pdbx_strand_id
1 'polypeptide(L)'
;RGLGDVYKRQMYGNIIYDKSPVILEMLIKKMGKESFQKGIREYLKTYAYGNATWEGLIGILDKYTNDDLAAWSRVWVNEKGMPEICGVISEDGKSLQVSQKDPLGRGLLWEQDLSFLVVYPDGGTEDVQVSFGKEQASCLKELKRQASEGCFVMPNADGKGYGFFRLLEKDAKACLGNLPACKDEVLRGSLLITLYENLLNRTIPAELYMEAMLDYLPTENNSLLFSAALGYIGNCQRF
;
A
#
# COMPACT_ATOMS: atom_id res chain seq x y z
N ARG A 1 8.87 -33.37 -11.36
CA ARG A 1 8.13 -32.13 -11.06
C ARG A 1 9.08 -31.20 -10.33
N GLY A 2 9.55 -30.15 -11.00
CA GLY A 2 10.67 -29.32 -10.55
C GLY A 2 10.27 -28.24 -9.55
N LEU A 3 11.25 -27.74 -8.78
CA LEU A 3 11.16 -26.59 -7.87
C LEU A 3 10.42 -25.38 -8.50
N GLY A 4 10.49 -25.21 -9.83
CA GLY A 4 9.77 -24.17 -10.57
C GLY A 4 8.24 -24.23 -10.50
N ASP A 5 7.64 -25.41 -10.35
CA ASP A 5 6.18 -25.56 -10.26
C ASP A 5 5.65 -25.20 -8.86
N VAL A 6 6.43 -25.42 -7.83
CA VAL A 6 6.09 -25.02 -6.45
C VAL A 6 6.17 -23.49 -6.32
N TYR A 7 7.20 -22.86 -6.89
CA TYR A 7 7.36 -21.41 -6.92
C TYR A 7 6.21 -20.71 -7.69
N LYS A 8 5.83 -21.25 -8.84
CA LYS A 8 4.69 -20.72 -9.62
C LYS A 8 3.38 -20.80 -8.84
N ARG A 9 3.14 -21.88 -8.07
CA ARG A 9 1.92 -22.02 -7.26
C ARG A 9 1.87 -21.04 -6.07
N GLN A 10 3.01 -20.76 -5.43
CA GLN A 10 3.09 -19.77 -4.34
C GLN A 10 2.88 -18.36 -4.87
N MET A 11 3.51 -18.00 -5.98
CA MET A 11 3.28 -16.69 -6.63
C MET A 11 1.84 -16.51 -7.12
N TYR A 12 1.20 -17.60 -7.59
CA TYR A 12 -0.19 -17.57 -8.03
C TYR A 12 -1.15 -17.19 -6.90
N GLY A 13 -0.94 -17.72 -5.70
CA GLY A 13 -1.73 -17.35 -4.51
C GLY A 13 -1.64 -15.85 -4.21
N ASN A 14 -0.44 -15.33 -4.06
CA ASN A 14 -0.22 -13.92 -3.72
C ASN A 14 -0.75 -12.96 -4.81
N ILE A 15 -0.60 -13.29 -6.08
CA ILE A 15 -1.14 -12.45 -7.17
C ILE A 15 -2.66 -12.43 -7.16
N ILE A 16 -3.30 -13.58 -7.02
CA ILE A 16 -4.76 -13.69 -7.14
C ILE A 16 -5.47 -13.25 -5.86
N TYR A 17 -4.97 -13.62 -4.70
CA TYR A 17 -5.69 -13.39 -3.44
C TYR A 17 -5.25 -12.11 -2.72
N ASP A 18 -4.04 -11.63 -2.95
CA ASP A 18 -3.52 -10.43 -2.26
C ASP A 18 -3.56 -9.20 -3.16
N LYS A 19 -2.97 -9.28 -4.36
CA LYS A 19 -2.89 -8.13 -5.28
C LYS A 19 -4.20 -7.84 -6.02
N SER A 20 -4.88 -8.88 -6.55
CA SER A 20 -6.04 -8.66 -7.41
C SER A 20 -7.22 -7.96 -6.75
N PRO A 21 -7.58 -8.22 -5.48
CA PRO A 21 -8.64 -7.47 -4.80
C PRO A 21 -8.34 -5.97 -4.72
N VAL A 22 -7.10 -5.61 -4.39
CA VAL A 22 -6.65 -4.21 -4.32
C VAL A 22 -6.76 -3.54 -5.70
N ILE A 23 -6.29 -4.21 -6.75
CA ILE A 23 -6.36 -3.69 -8.13
C ILE A 23 -7.80 -3.50 -8.59
N LEU A 24 -8.70 -4.47 -8.28
CA LEU A 24 -10.12 -4.35 -8.62
C LEU A 24 -10.79 -3.21 -7.85
N GLU A 25 -10.47 -3.01 -6.58
CA GLU A 25 -11.01 -1.89 -5.80
C GLU A 25 -10.55 -0.54 -6.36
N MET A 26 -9.26 -0.42 -6.72
CA MET A 26 -8.74 0.77 -7.41
C MET A 26 -9.45 1.03 -8.75
N LEU A 27 -9.71 -0.02 -9.52
CA LEU A 27 -10.41 0.07 -10.80
C LEU A 27 -11.87 0.51 -10.62
N ILE A 28 -12.57 -0.04 -9.62
CA ILE A 28 -13.93 0.38 -9.26
C ILE A 28 -13.95 1.86 -8.86
N LYS A 29 -12.99 2.30 -8.06
CA LYS A 29 -12.88 3.69 -7.62
C LYS A 29 -12.61 4.64 -8.80
N LYS A 30 -11.73 4.23 -9.71
CA LYS A 30 -11.38 5.00 -10.91
C LYS A 30 -12.55 5.20 -11.87
N MET A 31 -13.28 4.13 -12.17
CA MET A 31 -14.41 4.16 -13.12
C MET A 31 -15.71 4.67 -12.51
N GLY A 32 -15.86 4.54 -11.20
CA GLY A 32 -17.13 4.63 -10.50
C GLY A 32 -17.94 3.33 -10.55
N LYS A 33 -18.63 3.06 -9.46
CA LYS A 33 -19.36 1.80 -9.22
C LYS A 33 -20.38 1.45 -10.32
N GLU A 34 -21.12 2.45 -10.81
CA GLU A 34 -22.14 2.21 -11.84
C GLU A 34 -21.55 1.81 -13.19
N SER A 35 -20.50 2.52 -13.64
CA SER A 35 -19.78 2.22 -14.87
C SER A 35 -19.14 0.85 -14.81
N PHE A 36 -18.48 0.54 -13.71
CA PHE A 36 -17.89 -0.78 -13.47
C PHE A 36 -18.95 -1.89 -13.52
N GLN A 37 -20.11 -1.69 -12.87
CA GLN A 37 -21.20 -2.68 -12.87
C GLN A 37 -21.75 -2.93 -14.28
N LYS A 38 -21.91 -1.87 -15.09
CA LYS A 38 -22.35 -2.01 -16.49
C LYS A 38 -21.34 -2.83 -17.30
N GLY A 39 -20.06 -2.51 -17.18
CA GLY A 39 -18.99 -3.25 -17.87
C GLY A 39 -18.90 -4.71 -17.45
N ILE A 40 -18.99 -5.01 -16.14
CA ILE A 40 -18.99 -6.40 -15.64
C ILE A 40 -20.20 -7.19 -16.16
N ARG A 41 -21.37 -6.58 -16.25
CA ARG A 41 -22.55 -7.24 -16.84
C ARG A 41 -22.32 -7.58 -18.31
N GLU A 42 -21.76 -6.67 -19.11
CA GLU A 42 -21.37 -6.97 -20.49
C GLU A 42 -20.34 -8.07 -20.57
N TYR A 43 -19.29 -8.00 -19.74
CA TYR A 43 -18.25 -9.01 -19.67
C TYR A 43 -18.79 -10.41 -19.38
N LEU A 44 -19.60 -10.57 -18.35
CA LEU A 44 -20.22 -11.85 -17.99
C LEU A 44 -21.13 -12.40 -19.10
N LYS A 45 -21.84 -11.52 -19.81
CA LYS A 45 -22.70 -11.89 -20.93
C LYS A 45 -21.88 -12.31 -22.16
N THR A 46 -20.79 -11.58 -22.45
CA THR A 46 -19.95 -11.83 -23.62
C THR A 46 -19.18 -13.14 -23.49
N TYR A 47 -18.69 -13.45 -22.29
CA TYR A 47 -17.88 -14.64 -22.02
C TYR A 47 -18.67 -15.76 -21.31
N ALA A 48 -20.00 -15.72 -21.35
CA ALA A 48 -20.84 -16.79 -20.77
C ALA A 48 -20.47 -18.15 -21.38
N TYR A 49 -20.16 -19.10 -20.49
CA TYR A 49 -19.72 -20.45 -20.86
C TYR A 49 -18.43 -20.53 -21.67
N GLY A 50 -17.67 -19.44 -21.73
CA GLY A 50 -16.39 -19.36 -22.44
C GLY A 50 -15.22 -19.03 -21.50
N ASN A 51 -14.03 -18.95 -22.07
CA ASN A 51 -12.84 -18.47 -21.38
C ASN A 51 -12.65 -16.97 -21.64
N ALA A 52 -12.28 -16.24 -20.61
CA ALA A 52 -12.00 -14.81 -20.68
C ALA A 52 -10.56 -14.52 -20.28
N THR A 53 -10.03 -13.41 -20.79
CA THR A 53 -8.71 -12.90 -20.42
C THR A 53 -8.85 -11.58 -19.68
N TRP A 54 -7.77 -11.16 -19.01
CA TRP A 54 -7.71 -9.85 -18.38
C TRP A 54 -7.86 -8.72 -19.40
N GLU A 55 -7.20 -8.83 -20.55
CA GLU A 55 -7.31 -7.87 -21.65
C GLU A 55 -8.74 -7.75 -22.18
N GLY A 56 -9.46 -8.86 -22.25
CA GLY A 56 -10.88 -8.88 -22.61
C GLY A 56 -11.75 -8.14 -21.61
N LEU A 57 -11.48 -8.30 -20.32
CA LEU A 57 -12.14 -7.54 -19.26
C LEU A 57 -11.86 -6.03 -19.39
N ILE A 58 -10.59 -5.66 -19.48
CA ILE A 58 -10.18 -4.25 -19.60
C ILE A 58 -10.78 -3.61 -20.86
N GLY A 59 -10.75 -4.29 -22.02
CA GLY A 59 -11.32 -3.77 -23.26
C GLY A 59 -12.84 -3.57 -23.23
N ILE A 60 -13.56 -4.32 -22.39
CA ILE A 60 -14.99 -4.08 -22.15
C ILE A 60 -15.19 -2.91 -21.19
N LEU A 61 -14.45 -2.87 -20.08
CA LEU A 61 -14.56 -1.81 -19.07
C LEU A 61 -14.21 -0.43 -19.63
N ASP A 62 -13.21 -0.37 -20.52
CA ASP A 62 -12.76 0.87 -21.18
C ASP A 62 -13.87 1.59 -21.96
N LYS A 63 -14.88 0.87 -22.46
CA LYS A 63 -16.07 1.45 -23.12
C LYS A 63 -16.97 2.27 -22.20
N TYR A 64 -16.84 2.10 -20.89
CA TYR A 64 -17.71 2.68 -19.87
C TYR A 64 -17.04 3.79 -19.06
N THR A 65 -15.87 4.25 -19.48
CA THR A 65 -15.12 5.35 -18.86
C THR A 65 -14.41 6.18 -19.95
N ASN A 66 -14.06 7.42 -19.59
CA ASN A 66 -13.21 8.27 -20.42
C ASN A 66 -11.70 8.09 -20.10
N ASP A 67 -11.39 7.27 -19.12
CA ASP A 67 -10.02 6.94 -18.75
C ASP A 67 -9.44 5.89 -19.69
N ASP A 68 -8.14 5.96 -19.95
CA ASP A 68 -7.37 4.94 -20.66
C ASP A 68 -7.03 3.79 -19.70
N LEU A 69 -7.96 2.83 -19.60
CA LEU A 69 -7.77 1.66 -18.74
C LEU A 69 -6.71 0.70 -19.27
N ALA A 70 -6.44 0.70 -20.58
CA ALA A 70 -5.38 -0.12 -21.16
C ALA A 70 -4.00 0.35 -20.68
N ALA A 71 -3.73 1.66 -20.71
CA ALA A 71 -2.50 2.22 -20.18
C ALA A 71 -2.37 2.01 -18.66
N TRP A 72 -3.45 2.22 -17.90
CA TRP A 72 -3.49 1.96 -16.48
C TRP A 72 -3.20 0.50 -16.16
N SER A 73 -3.88 -0.42 -16.82
CA SER A 73 -3.71 -1.86 -16.65
C SER A 73 -2.29 -2.34 -16.98
N ARG A 74 -1.67 -1.77 -18.01
CA ARG A 74 -0.29 -2.09 -18.36
C ARG A 74 0.64 -1.88 -17.17
N VAL A 75 0.55 -0.73 -16.51
CA VAL A 75 1.41 -0.40 -15.36
C VAL A 75 1.10 -1.28 -14.15
N TRP A 76 -0.17 -1.49 -13.86
CA TRP A 76 -0.60 -2.19 -12.65
C TRP A 76 -0.52 -3.72 -12.73
N VAL A 77 -0.75 -4.29 -13.90
CA VAL A 77 -0.92 -5.75 -14.06
C VAL A 77 0.18 -6.38 -14.90
N ASN A 78 0.56 -5.76 -16.01
CA ASN A 78 1.49 -6.37 -16.95
C ASN A 78 2.95 -6.05 -16.63
N GLU A 79 3.23 -4.92 -15.99
CA GLU A 79 4.58 -4.55 -15.58
C GLU A 79 4.97 -5.18 -14.23
N LYS A 80 6.24 -5.53 -14.10
CA LYS A 80 6.80 -6.09 -12.86
C LYS A 80 7.06 -4.97 -11.84
N GLY A 81 7.01 -5.32 -10.56
CA GLY A 81 7.36 -4.42 -9.47
C GLY A 81 6.17 -3.62 -8.95
N MET A 82 6.45 -2.71 -8.05
CA MET A 82 5.52 -1.81 -7.39
C MET A 82 6.22 -0.48 -7.09
N PRO A 83 5.49 0.62 -6.86
CA PRO A 83 6.11 1.90 -6.51
C PRO A 83 6.78 1.83 -5.14
N GLU A 84 7.92 2.48 -5.00
CA GLU A 84 8.42 2.92 -3.69
C GLU A 84 7.83 4.29 -3.39
N ILE A 85 7.16 4.43 -2.25
CA ILE A 85 6.41 5.62 -1.84
C ILE A 85 7.03 6.15 -0.54
N CYS A 86 7.30 7.44 -0.48
CA CYS A 86 7.86 8.10 0.70
C CYS A 86 7.12 9.40 0.99
N GLY A 87 6.72 9.61 2.24
CA GLY A 87 6.16 10.86 2.74
C GLY A 87 7.16 11.59 3.63
N VAL A 88 7.38 12.89 3.38
CA VAL A 88 8.33 13.72 4.13
C VAL A 88 7.66 15.04 4.50
N ILE A 89 7.65 15.38 5.78
CA ILE A 89 7.25 16.72 6.24
C ILE A 89 8.32 17.71 5.80
N SER A 90 7.90 18.85 5.21
CA SER A 90 8.79 19.93 4.79
C SER A 90 9.58 20.52 5.99
N GLU A 91 10.74 21.09 5.72
CA GLU A 91 11.59 21.69 6.78
C GLU A 91 10.88 22.79 7.57
N ASP A 92 9.99 23.55 6.93
CA ASP A 92 9.18 24.59 7.58
C ASP A 92 7.94 24.02 8.30
N GLY A 93 7.72 22.72 8.24
CA GLY A 93 6.61 22.03 8.88
C GLY A 93 5.22 22.31 8.30
N LYS A 94 5.12 22.99 7.14
CA LYS A 94 3.82 23.44 6.61
C LYS A 94 3.18 22.46 5.62
N SER A 95 3.94 21.50 5.14
CA SER A 95 3.45 20.59 4.13
C SER A 95 3.99 19.16 4.28
N LEU A 96 3.26 18.21 3.74
CA LEU A 96 3.71 16.84 3.50
C LEU A 96 4.00 16.69 2.01
N GLN A 97 5.24 16.38 1.67
CA GLN A 97 5.64 15.97 0.33
C GLN A 97 5.61 14.46 0.24
N VAL A 98 4.80 13.93 -0.66
CA VAL A 98 4.76 12.50 -0.95
C VAL A 98 5.31 12.27 -2.34
N SER A 99 6.23 11.32 -2.47
CA SER A 99 6.85 10.96 -3.75
C SER A 99 6.68 9.48 -4.03
N GLN A 100 6.63 9.13 -5.31
CA GLN A 100 6.74 7.75 -5.80
C GLN A 100 7.89 7.62 -6.78
N LYS A 101 8.52 6.45 -6.80
CA LYS A 101 9.52 6.10 -7.81
C LYS A 101 9.40 4.65 -8.23
N ASP A 102 9.84 4.35 -9.45
CA ASP A 102 10.04 2.99 -9.94
C ASP A 102 11.40 2.46 -9.45
N PRO A 103 11.43 1.47 -8.55
CA PRO A 103 12.69 0.93 -8.03
C PRO A 103 13.53 0.22 -9.11
N LEU A 104 12.94 -0.12 -10.26
CA LEU A 104 13.64 -0.73 -11.39
C LEU A 104 14.17 0.29 -12.41
N GLY A 105 13.98 1.59 -12.16
CA GLY A 105 14.54 2.67 -12.99
C GLY A 105 13.94 2.83 -14.37
N ARG A 106 12.74 2.29 -14.65
CA ARG A 106 12.05 2.39 -15.95
C ARG A 106 11.23 3.66 -16.10
N GLY A 107 11.10 4.45 -15.01
CA GLY A 107 10.29 5.65 -14.98
C GLY A 107 8.78 5.40 -14.93
N LEU A 108 8.34 4.20 -14.53
CA LEU A 108 6.93 3.90 -14.36
C LEU A 108 6.34 4.68 -13.19
N LEU A 109 5.11 5.14 -13.38
CA LEU A 109 4.33 5.82 -12.35
C LEU A 109 2.99 5.09 -12.16
N TRP A 110 2.62 4.90 -10.89
CA TRP A 110 1.40 4.19 -10.50
C TRP A 110 0.35 5.19 -10.03
N GLU A 111 -0.72 5.29 -10.77
CA GLU A 111 -1.85 6.15 -10.45
C GLU A 111 -2.67 5.53 -9.32
N GLN A 112 -2.70 6.19 -8.15
CA GLN A 112 -3.46 5.74 -6.99
C GLN A 112 -3.72 6.86 -5.99
N ASP A 113 -4.73 6.66 -5.14
CA ASP A 113 -5.02 7.50 -3.98
C ASP A 113 -4.48 6.84 -2.71
N LEU A 114 -3.85 7.65 -1.88
CA LEU A 114 -3.17 7.22 -0.67
C LEU A 114 -3.60 8.08 0.52
N SER A 115 -3.70 7.47 1.68
CA SER A 115 -3.90 8.14 2.96
C SER A 115 -2.61 8.11 3.78
N PHE A 116 -2.23 9.27 4.29
CA PHE A 116 -1.13 9.45 5.25
C PHE A 116 -1.67 10.05 6.52
N LEU A 117 -1.21 9.59 7.67
CA LEU A 117 -1.53 10.18 8.96
C LEU A 117 -0.30 10.92 9.48
N VAL A 118 -0.40 12.22 9.70
CA VAL A 118 0.59 13.00 10.43
C VAL A 118 0.22 12.98 11.91
N VAL A 119 1.15 12.57 12.74
CA VAL A 119 0.96 12.49 14.20
C VAL A 119 1.78 13.58 14.86
N TYR A 120 1.14 14.35 15.72
CA TYR A 120 1.73 15.46 16.46
C TYR A 120 2.17 15.03 17.86
N PRO A 121 3.14 15.74 18.51
CA PRO A 121 3.65 15.37 19.83
C PRO A 121 2.60 15.39 20.94
N ASP A 122 1.52 16.12 20.78
CA ASP A 122 0.39 16.19 21.72
C ASP A 122 -0.63 15.06 21.52
N GLY A 123 -0.35 14.11 20.62
CA GLY A 123 -1.24 13.01 20.26
C GLY A 123 -2.32 13.39 19.22
N GLY A 124 -2.39 14.64 18.81
CA GLY A 124 -3.25 15.07 17.70
C GLY A 124 -2.83 14.42 16.38
N THR A 125 -3.78 14.20 15.48
CA THR A 125 -3.53 13.59 14.18
C THR A 125 -4.16 14.39 13.05
N GLU A 126 -3.56 14.32 11.87
CA GLU A 126 -4.12 14.86 10.63
C GLU A 126 -4.07 13.83 9.52
N ASP A 127 -5.23 13.52 8.94
CA ASP A 127 -5.33 12.67 7.75
C ASP A 127 -5.06 13.52 6.51
N VAL A 128 -4.08 13.09 5.71
CA VAL A 128 -3.63 13.76 4.49
C VAL A 128 -3.86 12.84 3.30
N GLN A 129 -4.86 13.18 2.47
CA GLN A 129 -5.18 12.43 1.25
C GLN A 129 -4.32 12.92 0.08
N VAL A 130 -3.67 11.98 -0.59
CA VAL A 130 -2.77 12.22 -1.72
C VAL A 130 -3.26 11.42 -2.91
N SER A 131 -3.38 12.07 -4.06
CA SER A 131 -3.73 11.40 -5.32
C SER A 131 -2.57 11.55 -6.30
N PHE A 132 -2.06 10.44 -6.79
CA PHE A 132 -1.11 10.40 -7.89
C PHE A 132 -1.85 10.18 -9.21
N GLY A 133 -1.72 11.14 -10.12
CA GLY A 133 -2.16 11.00 -11.51
C GLY A 133 -1.10 10.33 -12.40
N LYS A 134 -1.41 10.21 -13.69
CA LYS A 134 -0.60 9.46 -14.68
C LYS A 134 0.86 9.92 -14.80
N GLU A 135 1.15 11.20 -14.55
CA GLU A 135 2.49 11.79 -14.75
C GLU A 135 3.06 12.39 -13.47
N GLN A 136 2.49 12.04 -12.31
CA GLN A 136 2.90 12.62 -11.03
C GLN A 136 3.83 11.69 -10.27
N ALA A 137 5.11 12.06 -10.21
CA ALA A 137 6.10 11.41 -9.33
C ALA A 137 6.10 11.99 -7.91
N SER A 138 5.52 13.17 -7.70
CA SER A 138 5.50 13.86 -6.41
C SER A 138 4.23 14.69 -6.23
N CYS A 139 3.73 14.76 -5.01
CA CYS A 139 2.58 15.56 -4.61
C CYS A 139 2.88 16.29 -3.31
N LEU A 140 2.56 17.59 -3.25
CA LEU A 140 2.69 18.41 -2.06
C LEU A 140 1.30 18.69 -1.49
N LYS A 141 1.11 18.47 -0.19
CA LYS A 141 -0.13 18.75 0.54
C LYS A 141 0.16 19.68 1.71
N GLU A 142 -0.53 20.81 1.76
CA GLU A 142 -0.48 21.69 2.92
C GLU A 142 -1.10 21.01 4.15
N LEU A 143 -0.43 21.17 5.29
CA LEU A 143 -0.91 20.71 6.58
C LEU A 143 -1.79 21.79 7.21
N LYS A 144 -2.88 21.39 7.83
CA LYS A 144 -3.79 22.30 8.56
C LYS A 144 -3.13 22.89 9.79
N ARG A 145 -2.16 22.15 10.36
CA ARG A 145 -1.38 22.54 11.52
C ARG A 145 0.09 22.40 11.18
N GLN A 146 0.88 23.41 11.50
CA GLN A 146 2.33 23.37 11.31
C GLN A 146 2.93 22.23 12.16
N ALA A 147 3.67 21.36 11.52
CA ALA A 147 4.40 20.29 12.18
C ALA A 147 5.65 20.86 12.86
N SER A 148 5.95 20.35 14.05
CA SER A 148 7.13 20.69 14.85
C SER A 148 8.03 19.48 15.03
N GLU A 149 9.11 19.66 15.76
CA GLU A 149 9.95 18.54 16.20
C GLU A 149 9.10 17.50 16.96
N GLY A 150 9.34 16.22 16.71
CA GLY A 150 8.56 15.11 17.26
C GLY A 150 7.33 14.71 16.45
N CYS A 151 6.96 15.45 15.39
CA CYS A 151 5.95 14.97 14.44
C CYS A 151 6.52 13.84 13.58
N PHE A 152 5.68 12.86 13.28
CA PHE A 152 6.03 11.74 12.41
C PHE A 152 4.87 11.36 11.47
N VAL A 153 5.19 10.58 10.45
CA VAL A 153 4.26 10.20 9.38
C VAL A 153 4.00 8.71 9.40
N MET A 154 2.74 8.33 9.43
CA MET A 154 2.26 6.97 9.21
C MET A 154 1.71 6.88 7.78
N PRO A 155 2.36 6.16 6.86
CA PRO A 155 1.87 6.00 5.50
C PRO A 155 0.77 4.95 5.41
N ASN A 156 -0.01 4.99 4.32
CA ASN A 156 -1.06 4.03 4.01
C ASN A 156 -2.04 3.82 5.17
N ALA A 157 -2.49 4.91 5.76
CA ALA A 157 -3.27 4.89 7.00
C ALA A 157 -4.61 4.15 6.88
N ASP A 158 -5.21 4.12 5.70
CA ASP A 158 -6.45 3.40 5.39
C ASP A 158 -6.22 1.97 4.86
N GLY A 159 -4.97 1.54 4.69
CA GLY A 159 -4.60 0.22 4.21
C GLY A 159 -4.91 -0.05 2.73
N LYS A 160 -5.31 0.96 1.93
CA LYS A 160 -5.78 0.77 0.55
C LYS A 160 -4.73 1.00 -0.53
N GLY A 161 -3.62 1.63 -0.17
CA GLY A 161 -2.51 1.84 -1.09
C GLY A 161 -1.74 0.55 -1.37
N TYR A 162 -1.13 0.47 -2.55
CA TYR A 162 -0.27 -0.64 -2.94
C TYR A 162 1.11 -0.14 -3.34
N GLY A 163 2.13 -0.59 -2.65
CA GLY A 163 3.52 -0.22 -2.89
C GLY A 163 4.41 -0.50 -1.69
N PHE A 164 5.70 -0.27 -1.84
CA PHE A 164 6.62 -0.23 -0.72
C PHE A 164 6.60 1.17 -0.09
N PHE A 165 6.01 1.29 1.09
CA PHE A 165 5.96 2.54 1.85
C PHE A 165 7.23 2.69 2.67
N ARG A 166 8.21 3.40 2.10
CA ARG A 166 9.49 3.63 2.75
C ARG A 166 9.35 4.66 3.87
N LEU A 167 9.75 4.27 5.06
CA LEU A 167 9.82 5.15 6.22
C LEU A 167 11.18 5.83 6.33
N LEU A 168 11.19 7.08 6.77
CA LEU A 168 12.41 7.69 7.30
C LEU A 168 12.75 7.06 8.66
N GLU A 169 14.03 7.07 9.05
CA GLU A 169 14.47 6.45 10.31
C GLU A 169 13.69 6.97 11.52
N LYS A 170 13.46 8.29 11.59
CA LYS A 170 12.68 8.92 12.66
C LYS A 170 11.23 8.42 12.68
N ASP A 171 10.61 8.31 11.51
CA ASP A 171 9.21 7.88 11.38
C ASP A 171 9.08 6.40 11.70
N ALA A 172 10.05 5.57 11.28
CA ALA A 172 10.10 4.14 11.62
C ALA A 172 10.17 3.91 13.13
N LYS A 173 11.07 4.62 13.83
CA LYS A 173 11.20 4.55 15.29
C LYS A 173 9.91 4.99 15.99
N ALA A 174 9.31 6.09 15.53
CA ALA A 174 8.07 6.59 16.09
C ALA A 174 6.89 5.63 15.84
N CYS A 175 6.77 5.07 14.63
CA CYS A 175 5.74 4.07 14.30
C CYS A 175 5.87 2.81 15.15
N LEU A 176 7.08 2.28 15.34
CA LEU A 176 7.33 1.13 16.22
C LEU A 176 6.90 1.42 17.66
N GLY A 177 7.31 2.56 18.21
CA GLY A 177 6.98 2.94 19.59
C GLY A 177 5.50 3.23 19.83
N ASN A 178 4.77 3.67 18.80
CA ASN A 178 3.35 3.99 18.90
C ASN A 178 2.41 2.82 18.53
N LEU A 179 2.94 1.73 17.99
CA LEU A 179 2.14 0.58 17.54
C LEU A 179 1.27 -0.01 18.67
N PRO A 180 1.76 -0.21 19.93
CA PRO A 180 0.94 -0.72 21.02
C PRO A 180 -0.22 0.20 21.43
N ALA A 181 -0.07 1.51 21.22
CA ALA A 181 -1.07 2.52 21.58
C ALA A 181 -2.09 2.78 20.44
N CYS A 182 -1.86 2.27 19.25
CA CYS A 182 -2.71 2.46 18.08
C CYS A 182 -4.04 1.70 18.25
N LYS A 183 -5.16 2.42 18.40
CA LYS A 183 -6.48 1.81 18.64
C LYS A 183 -7.17 1.35 17.35
N ASP A 184 -6.91 2.01 16.23
CA ASP A 184 -7.50 1.67 14.95
C ASP A 184 -6.87 0.39 14.39
N GLU A 185 -7.68 -0.65 14.19
CA GLU A 185 -7.22 -1.97 13.74
C GLU A 185 -6.72 -1.96 12.29
N VAL A 186 -7.32 -1.13 11.41
CA VAL A 186 -6.91 -1.02 10.01
C VAL A 186 -5.56 -0.34 9.94
N LEU A 187 -5.40 0.79 10.63
CA LEU A 187 -4.14 1.51 10.72
C LEU A 187 -3.05 0.61 11.32
N ARG A 188 -3.37 -0.11 12.41
CA ARG A 188 -2.43 -1.02 13.08
C ARG A 188 -1.98 -2.16 12.16
N GLY A 189 -2.92 -2.76 11.40
CA GLY A 189 -2.61 -3.78 10.39
C GLY A 189 -1.74 -3.25 9.27
N SER A 190 -2.06 -2.07 8.74
CA SER A 190 -1.25 -1.39 7.73
C SER A 190 0.16 -1.07 8.22
N LEU A 191 0.29 -0.60 9.47
CA LEU A 191 1.59 -0.34 10.08
C LEU A 191 2.42 -1.61 10.26
N LEU A 192 1.82 -2.72 10.68
CA LEU A 192 2.52 -4.01 10.81
C LEU A 192 3.14 -4.44 9.48
N ILE A 193 2.37 -4.35 8.39
CA ILE A 193 2.87 -4.67 7.04
C ILE A 193 3.99 -3.70 6.65
N THR A 194 3.76 -2.40 6.82
CA THR A 194 4.73 -1.36 6.46
C THR A 194 6.05 -1.52 7.21
N LEU A 195 5.99 -1.75 8.52
CA LEU A 195 7.18 -1.95 9.35
C LEU A 195 7.95 -3.21 8.97
N TYR A 196 7.24 -4.31 8.70
CA TYR A 196 7.86 -5.54 8.25
C TYR A 196 8.53 -5.39 6.87
N GLU A 197 7.88 -4.73 5.91
CA GLU A 197 8.49 -4.43 4.62
C GLU A 197 9.74 -3.55 4.74
N ASN A 198 9.73 -2.57 5.66
CA ASN A 198 10.90 -1.74 5.95
C ASN A 198 12.03 -2.53 6.61
N LEU A 199 11.73 -3.53 7.45
CA LEU A 199 12.72 -4.48 7.95
C LEU A 199 13.34 -5.29 6.81
N LEU A 200 12.52 -5.89 5.92
CA LEU A 200 13.00 -6.67 4.77
C LEU A 200 13.89 -5.86 3.83
N ASN A 201 13.59 -4.57 3.67
CA ASN A 201 14.36 -3.63 2.87
C ASN A 201 15.50 -2.95 3.65
N ARG A 202 15.80 -3.42 4.88
CA ARG A 202 16.91 -2.95 5.73
C ARG A 202 16.83 -1.45 6.10
N THR A 203 15.65 -0.87 6.09
CA THR A 203 15.41 0.48 6.58
C THR A 203 15.30 0.51 8.11
N ILE A 204 14.85 -0.60 8.70
CA ILE A 204 14.74 -0.80 10.15
C ILE A 204 15.75 -1.89 10.57
N PRO A 205 16.60 -1.64 11.59
CA PRO A 205 17.43 -2.68 12.18
C PRO A 205 16.61 -3.82 12.80
N ALA A 206 17.07 -5.06 12.64
CA ALA A 206 16.31 -6.23 13.12
C ALA A 206 16.12 -6.22 14.64
N GLU A 207 17.13 -5.80 15.39
CA GLU A 207 17.07 -5.69 16.85
C GLU A 207 15.97 -4.74 17.29
N LEU A 208 15.91 -3.54 16.69
CA LEU A 208 14.90 -2.53 17.00
C LEU A 208 13.49 -3.03 16.68
N TYR A 209 13.34 -3.72 15.55
CA TYR A 209 12.06 -4.31 15.16
C TYR A 209 11.61 -5.39 16.15
N MET A 210 12.53 -6.29 16.53
CA MET A 210 12.23 -7.40 17.45
C MET A 210 11.84 -6.89 18.84
N GLU A 211 12.57 -5.91 19.38
CA GLU A 211 12.24 -5.29 20.66
C GLU A 211 10.82 -4.70 20.64
N ALA A 212 10.52 -3.91 19.61
CA ALA A 212 9.18 -3.32 19.46
C ALA A 212 8.06 -4.37 19.29
N MET A 213 8.32 -5.49 18.59
CA MET A 213 7.34 -6.56 18.45
C MET A 213 7.10 -7.30 19.76
N LEU A 214 8.11 -7.47 20.61
CA LEU A 214 7.95 -8.06 21.94
C LEU A 214 7.10 -7.18 22.86
N ASP A 215 7.22 -5.86 22.75
CA ASP A 215 6.38 -4.90 23.48
C ASP A 215 4.94 -4.85 22.93
N TYR A 216 4.79 -5.01 21.63
CA TYR A 216 3.49 -4.96 20.96
C TYR A 216 2.63 -6.20 21.20
N LEU A 217 3.19 -7.41 21.05
CA LEU A 217 2.43 -8.66 21.08
C LEU A 217 1.51 -8.82 22.29
N PRO A 218 1.93 -8.49 23.56
CA PRO A 218 1.06 -8.61 24.71
C PRO A 218 -0.15 -7.67 24.69
N THR A 219 -0.12 -6.62 23.86
CA THR A 219 -1.18 -5.59 23.77
C THR A 219 -2.19 -5.91 22.67
N GLU A 220 -1.89 -6.83 21.75
CA GLU A 220 -2.76 -7.11 20.61
C GLU A 220 -3.87 -8.09 20.94
N ASN A 221 -5.11 -7.63 20.77
CA ASN A 221 -6.32 -8.42 21.03
C ASN A 221 -7.00 -8.94 19.75
N ASN A 222 -6.59 -8.45 18.57
CA ASN A 222 -7.09 -8.95 17.29
C ASN A 222 -6.27 -10.18 16.87
N SER A 223 -6.92 -11.34 16.78
CA SER A 223 -6.25 -12.63 16.50
C SER A 223 -5.57 -12.68 15.13
N LEU A 224 -6.08 -11.94 14.12
CA LEU A 224 -5.47 -11.87 12.79
C LEU A 224 -4.18 -11.07 12.85
N LEU A 225 -4.18 -9.90 13.50
CA LEU A 225 -3.00 -9.05 13.64
C LEU A 225 -1.94 -9.73 14.52
N PHE A 226 -2.35 -10.39 15.59
CA PHE A 226 -1.48 -11.19 16.44
C PHE A 226 -0.78 -12.31 15.64
N SER A 227 -1.56 -13.07 14.87
CA SER A 227 -1.01 -14.15 14.02
C SER A 227 -0.07 -13.62 12.94
N ALA A 228 -0.39 -12.47 12.33
CA ALA A 228 0.48 -11.83 11.35
C ALA A 228 1.81 -11.39 11.97
N ALA A 229 1.77 -10.73 13.14
CA ALA A 229 2.97 -10.30 13.87
C ALA A 229 3.88 -11.48 14.24
N LEU A 230 3.29 -12.57 14.76
CA LEU A 230 4.03 -13.81 15.04
C LEU A 230 4.68 -14.41 13.78
N GLY A 231 3.96 -14.39 12.66
CA GLY A 231 4.49 -14.83 11.36
C GLY A 231 5.70 -14.00 10.91
N TYR A 232 5.64 -12.69 11.07
CA TYR A 232 6.73 -11.77 10.75
C TYR A 232 7.96 -12.01 11.64
N ILE A 233 7.77 -12.18 12.95
CA ILE A 233 8.84 -12.53 13.90
C ILE A 233 9.49 -13.88 13.52
N GLY A 234 8.67 -14.89 13.23
CA GLY A 234 9.19 -16.22 12.82
C GLY A 234 10.04 -16.15 11.54
N ASN A 235 9.73 -15.23 10.63
CA ASN A 235 10.53 -15.03 9.43
C ASN A 235 11.85 -14.28 9.71
N CYS A 236 11.93 -13.46 10.78
CA CYS A 236 13.16 -12.75 11.15
C CYS A 236 14.32 -13.69 11.54
N GLN A 237 14.02 -14.93 11.94
CA GLN A 237 15.05 -15.94 12.25
C GLN A 237 15.89 -16.36 11.01
N ARG A 238 15.51 -15.89 9.82
CA ARG A 238 16.19 -16.21 8.56
C ARG A 238 17.15 -15.11 8.10
N PHE A 239 17.25 -14.02 8.85
CA PHE A 239 18.18 -12.90 8.65
C PHE A 239 19.23 -12.84 9.73
#